data_a6a4fe46a0d988f634c812a557bc97fe
#
_entry.id   a6a4fe46a0d988f634c812a557bc97fe
#
_cell.length_a   1.000
_cell.length_b   1.000
_cell.length_c   1.000
_cell.angle_alpha   90.00
_cell.angle_beta   90.00
_cell.angle_gamma   90.00
#
_symmetry.space_group_name_H-M   'P 1'
#
loop_
_entity.id
_entity.type
_entity.pdbx_description
1 polymer ?
#
loop_
_entity_poly.entity_id
_entity_poly.type
_entity_poly.pdbx_seq_one_letter_code
_entity_poly.pdbx_strand_id
1 'polypeptide(L)'
;IYGKDSALIPWKNAFPIKEGDILNIRRLEQGLEQMKRVSSSDVSMKLLPAEEADMTDVELSITKGKQIKGSLSVDDSGLEDTGSIQWNAALGIDRLFNANDLFRISGNTDGSRDGYEKGTRGQGISYSIPRGWDTFTLRHNRYRYHRTVESRPYDFISSGKTRITEFTFSHVMGRTKNEKYGWDISLTKRNAHYFINDMEIPVQAMDTTAMEIGLFDRVYTGSGTLYT
;
A
#
# COMPACT_ATOMS: atom_id res chain seq x y z
N ILE A 1 1.96 18.55 23.40
CA ILE A 1 0.90 17.71 22.82
C ILE A 1 0.39 16.79 23.90
N TYR A 2 -0.84 17.00 24.35
CA TYR A 2 -1.48 16.18 25.39
C TYR A 2 -2.56 15.30 24.73
N GLY A 3 -2.52 14.01 24.98
CA GLY A 3 -3.60 13.09 24.65
C GLY A 3 -3.97 12.27 25.87
N LYS A 4 -5.25 12.01 26.10
CA LYS A 4 -5.77 11.24 27.24
C LYS A 4 -5.15 9.83 27.37
N ASP A 5 -4.43 9.36 26.31
CA ASP A 5 -3.68 8.09 26.24
C ASP A 5 -2.34 8.31 25.48
N SER A 6 -1.61 9.37 25.78
CA SER A 6 -0.44 9.83 25.03
C SER A 6 0.70 8.80 24.92
N ALA A 7 0.79 7.84 25.84
CA ALA A 7 1.82 6.79 25.81
C ALA A 7 1.58 5.70 24.71
N LEU A 8 0.38 5.62 24.14
CA LEU A 8 -0.02 4.56 23.21
C LEU A 8 -0.22 5.02 21.77
N ILE A 9 0.08 6.30 21.46
CA ILE A 9 -0.23 6.86 20.15
C ILE A 9 1.05 7.36 19.49
N PRO A 10 1.44 6.76 18.36
CA PRO A 10 2.67 7.12 17.68
C PRO A 10 2.48 8.39 16.82
N TRP A 11 2.30 9.53 17.46
CA TRP A 11 2.20 10.81 16.75
C TRP A 11 3.58 11.30 16.24
N LYS A 12 4.66 10.97 16.96
CA LYS A 12 6.02 11.49 16.68
C LYS A 12 6.55 11.16 15.29
N ASN A 13 6.19 10.00 14.73
CA ASN A 13 6.59 9.66 13.38
C ASN A 13 5.72 10.28 12.30
N ALA A 14 4.49 10.67 12.65
CA ALA A 14 3.53 11.26 11.72
C ALA A 14 3.72 12.78 11.53
N PHE A 15 4.04 13.50 12.61
CA PHE A 15 4.13 14.95 12.57
C PHE A 15 5.54 15.44 12.19
N PRO A 16 5.65 16.29 11.14
CA PRO A 16 6.92 16.95 10.80
C PRO A 16 7.19 18.23 11.63
N ILE A 17 6.74 18.23 12.88
CA ILE A 17 6.93 19.32 13.85
C ILE A 17 7.17 18.71 15.23
N LYS A 18 7.97 19.38 16.05
CA LYS A 18 8.32 18.99 17.41
C LYS A 18 7.78 19.98 18.42
N GLU A 19 7.77 19.57 19.68
CA GLU A 19 7.49 20.46 20.80
C GLU A 19 8.56 21.57 20.84
N GLY A 20 8.12 22.81 21.05
CA GLY A 20 8.99 23.99 21.04
C GLY A 20 9.23 24.60 19.66
N ASP A 21 8.83 23.95 18.57
CA ASP A 21 8.90 24.55 17.23
C ASP A 21 7.85 25.65 17.06
N ILE A 22 8.14 26.62 16.17
CA ILE A 22 7.15 27.62 15.74
C ILE A 22 5.95 26.91 15.12
N LEU A 23 4.75 27.24 15.60
CA LEU A 23 3.52 26.65 15.13
C LEU A 23 3.32 26.87 13.63
N ASN A 24 3.19 25.78 12.88
CA ASN A 24 2.90 25.81 11.46
C ASN A 24 1.73 24.87 11.16
N ILE A 25 0.59 25.46 10.78
CA ILE A 25 -0.65 24.75 10.52
C ILE A 25 -0.45 23.67 9.43
N ARG A 26 0.35 23.94 8.41
CA ARG A 26 0.57 22.96 7.31
C ARG A 26 1.35 21.74 7.77
N ARG A 27 2.30 21.91 8.69
CA ARG A 27 2.99 20.78 9.33
C ARG A 27 2.04 19.96 10.21
N LEU A 28 1.11 20.61 10.91
CA LEU A 28 0.09 19.94 11.70
C LEU A 28 -0.91 19.16 10.83
N GLU A 29 -1.38 19.78 9.75
CA GLU A 29 -2.27 19.10 8.78
C GLU A 29 -1.59 17.87 8.15
N GLN A 30 -0.31 17.98 7.84
CA GLN A 30 0.46 16.84 7.31
C GLN A 30 0.52 15.69 8.33
N GLY A 31 0.84 16.00 9.58
CA GLY A 31 0.87 15.00 10.64
C GLY A 31 -0.49 14.34 10.88
N LEU A 32 -1.55 15.15 10.89
CA LEU A 32 -2.92 14.66 11.02
C LEU A 32 -3.31 13.72 9.86
N GLU A 33 -2.94 14.06 8.61
CA GLU A 33 -3.17 13.21 7.45
C GLU A 33 -2.40 11.88 7.56
N GLN A 34 -1.15 11.93 8.01
CA GLN A 34 -0.36 10.70 8.23
C GLN A 34 -0.96 9.80 9.31
N MET A 35 -1.57 10.37 10.34
CA MET A 35 -2.29 9.58 11.35
C MET A 35 -3.61 9.02 10.83
N LYS A 36 -4.34 9.78 10.02
CA LYS A 36 -5.63 9.37 9.42
C LYS A 36 -5.48 8.34 8.28
N ARG A 37 -4.27 8.10 7.79
CA ARG A 37 -4.04 7.08 6.75
C ARG A 37 -4.41 5.65 7.19
N VAL A 38 -4.37 5.39 8.49
CA VAL A 38 -4.78 4.11 9.08
C VAL A 38 -6.28 4.15 9.40
N SER A 39 -7.02 3.26 8.77
CA SER A 39 -8.48 3.23 8.90
C SER A 39 -8.98 2.74 10.27
N SER A 40 -8.08 2.25 11.12
CA SER A 40 -8.35 1.84 12.50
C SER A 40 -8.28 2.99 13.52
N SER A 41 -8.08 4.23 13.07
CA SER A 41 -8.05 5.41 13.93
C SER A 41 -8.81 6.55 13.28
N ASP A 42 -9.70 7.15 14.01
CA ASP A 42 -10.19 8.50 13.69
C ASP A 42 -9.49 9.49 14.61
N VAL A 43 -8.89 10.50 14.01
CA VAL A 43 -8.04 11.48 14.70
C VAL A 43 -8.56 12.88 14.43
N SER A 44 -8.82 13.63 15.48
CA SER A 44 -9.14 15.05 15.41
C SER A 44 -8.11 15.86 16.21
N MET A 45 -7.94 17.10 15.83
CA MET A 45 -6.97 18.02 16.40
C MET A 45 -7.64 19.33 16.80
N LYS A 46 -7.29 19.85 17.97
CA LYS A 46 -7.67 21.16 18.44
C LYS A 46 -6.45 21.95 18.87
N LEU A 47 -6.48 23.26 18.65
CA LEU A 47 -5.48 24.19 19.13
C LEU A 47 -6.04 24.89 20.35
N LEU A 48 -5.33 24.87 21.46
CA LEU A 48 -5.69 25.47 22.72
C LEU A 48 -4.63 26.48 23.15
N PRO A 49 -5.00 27.60 23.79
CA PRO A 49 -4.02 28.44 24.45
C PRO A 49 -3.25 27.63 25.51
N ALA A 50 -1.92 27.74 25.53
CA ALA A 50 -1.11 27.14 26.57
C ALA A 50 -1.11 28.04 27.84
N GLU A 51 -0.67 27.49 28.97
CA GLU A 51 -0.49 28.26 30.21
C GLU A 51 0.65 29.29 30.09
N GLU A 52 1.66 28.99 29.27
CA GLU A 52 2.76 29.89 29.00
C GLU A 52 2.39 30.89 27.90
N ALA A 53 2.81 32.15 28.07
CA ALA A 53 2.56 33.20 27.10
C ALA A 53 3.19 32.86 25.74
N ASP A 54 2.52 33.24 24.66
CA ASP A 54 2.93 33.00 23.27
C ASP A 54 3.08 31.55 22.85
N MET A 55 2.55 30.60 23.65
CA MET A 55 2.54 29.18 23.32
C MET A 55 1.13 28.68 22.97
N THR A 56 1.08 27.60 22.20
CA THR A 56 -0.14 26.94 21.79
C THR A 56 -0.04 25.43 22.02
N ASP A 57 -0.99 24.89 22.73
CA ASP A 57 -1.13 23.45 22.92
C ASP A 57 -1.90 22.82 21.77
N VAL A 58 -1.42 21.65 21.35
CA VAL A 58 -2.07 20.83 20.32
C VAL A 58 -2.67 19.60 20.99
N GLU A 59 -4.00 19.59 21.13
CA GLU A 59 -4.75 18.45 21.64
C GLU A 59 -5.10 17.50 20.50
N LEU A 60 -4.70 16.23 20.62
CA LEU A 60 -5.10 15.16 19.71
C LEU A 60 -6.11 14.25 20.37
N SER A 61 -7.31 14.18 19.80
CA SER A 61 -8.35 13.21 20.21
C SER A 61 -8.36 12.05 19.23
N ILE A 62 -8.15 10.81 19.73
CA ILE A 62 -8.02 9.62 18.90
C ILE A 62 -9.06 8.59 19.34
N THR A 63 -9.92 8.22 18.39
CA THR A 63 -10.84 7.10 18.54
C THR A 63 -10.25 5.87 17.86
N LYS A 64 -10.07 4.80 18.63
CA LYS A 64 -9.49 3.55 18.12
C LYS A 64 -10.59 2.61 17.61
N GLY A 65 -10.43 2.13 16.36
CA GLY A 65 -11.24 1.09 15.76
C GLY A 65 -10.48 -0.24 15.63
N LYS A 66 -11.06 -1.17 14.91
CA LYS A 66 -10.46 -2.50 14.68
C LYS A 66 -9.17 -2.38 13.86
N GLN A 67 -8.07 -2.87 14.41
CA GLN A 67 -6.76 -2.87 13.76
C GLN A 67 -6.66 -3.90 12.62
N ILE A 68 -7.36 -5.01 12.77
CA ILE A 68 -7.33 -6.12 11.82
C ILE A 68 -8.61 -6.09 11.01
N LYS A 69 -8.46 -6.11 9.70
CA LYS A 69 -9.54 -6.16 8.72
C LYS A 69 -9.26 -7.24 7.70
N GLY A 70 -10.25 -8.05 7.42
CA GLY A 70 -10.16 -9.10 6.41
C GLY A 70 -11.28 -8.98 5.39
N SER A 71 -11.02 -9.44 4.18
CA SER A 71 -12.01 -9.62 3.13
C SER A 71 -11.82 -10.96 2.44
N LEU A 72 -12.93 -11.54 2.04
CA LEU A 72 -13.00 -12.73 1.20
C LEU A 72 -14.02 -12.45 0.11
N SER A 73 -13.65 -12.68 -1.14
CA SER A 73 -14.55 -12.56 -2.28
C SER A 73 -14.36 -13.68 -3.26
N VAL A 74 -15.42 -13.96 -4.00
CA VAL A 74 -15.46 -14.90 -5.11
C VAL A 74 -16.10 -14.18 -6.27
N ASP A 75 -15.48 -14.27 -7.43
CA ASP A 75 -15.97 -13.66 -8.66
C ASP A 75 -15.60 -14.53 -9.87
N ASP A 76 -16.12 -14.18 -11.04
CA ASP A 76 -15.88 -14.82 -12.32
C ASP A 76 -14.98 -13.99 -13.26
N SER A 77 -14.12 -13.14 -12.69
CA SER A 77 -13.22 -12.26 -13.43
C SER A 77 -11.99 -12.95 -14.04
N GLY A 78 -11.83 -14.23 -13.79
CA GLY A 78 -10.72 -15.01 -14.33
C GLY A 78 -10.88 -15.34 -15.81
N LEU A 79 -9.76 -15.72 -16.45
CA LEU A 79 -9.76 -16.18 -17.83
C LEU A 79 -10.18 -17.65 -17.91
N GLU A 80 -10.92 -18.02 -18.97
CA GLU A 80 -11.36 -19.40 -19.22
C GLU A 80 -10.18 -20.39 -19.21
N ASP A 81 -9.08 -20.01 -19.85
CA ASP A 81 -7.85 -20.81 -19.98
C ASP A 81 -7.10 -21.05 -18.66
N THR A 82 -7.31 -20.24 -17.65
CA THR A 82 -6.58 -20.29 -16.38
C THR A 82 -7.49 -20.37 -15.15
N GLY A 83 -8.80 -20.53 -15.36
CA GLY A 83 -9.81 -20.61 -14.32
C GLY A 83 -10.64 -19.34 -14.19
N SER A 84 -11.91 -19.40 -14.64
CA SER A 84 -12.83 -18.26 -14.64
C SER A 84 -13.22 -17.81 -13.23
N ILE A 85 -13.45 -18.76 -12.31
CA ILE A 85 -13.83 -18.44 -10.93
C ILE A 85 -12.58 -18.12 -10.12
N GLN A 86 -12.55 -16.95 -9.50
CA GLN A 86 -11.44 -16.48 -8.67
C GLN A 86 -11.88 -16.33 -7.21
N TRP A 87 -11.10 -16.91 -6.32
CA TRP A 87 -11.18 -16.68 -4.89
C TRP A 87 -10.13 -15.68 -4.48
N ASN A 88 -10.54 -14.64 -3.79
CA ASN A 88 -9.65 -13.59 -3.32
C ASN A 88 -9.77 -13.45 -1.81
N ALA A 89 -8.64 -13.40 -1.11
CA ALA A 89 -8.58 -13.14 0.32
C ALA A 89 -7.56 -12.02 0.61
N ALA A 90 -7.90 -11.13 1.52
CA ALA A 90 -6.98 -10.11 1.99
C ALA A 90 -7.10 -9.91 3.50
N LEU A 91 -5.95 -9.66 4.13
CA LEU A 91 -5.82 -9.29 5.53
C LEU A 91 -5.03 -8.00 5.64
N GLY A 92 -5.58 -7.02 6.33
CA GLY A 92 -4.90 -5.76 6.67
C GLY A 92 -4.73 -5.63 8.17
N ILE A 93 -3.55 -5.21 8.59
CA ILE A 93 -3.21 -4.90 9.97
C ILE A 93 -2.70 -3.47 10.02
N ASP A 94 -3.47 -2.60 10.64
CA ASP A 94 -3.10 -1.22 10.88
C ASP A 94 -2.25 -1.12 12.14
N ARG A 95 -1.21 -0.30 12.13
CA ARG A 95 -0.32 -0.05 13.27
C ARG A 95 0.32 -1.33 13.83
N LEU A 96 0.86 -2.19 12.97
CA LEU A 96 1.54 -3.42 13.36
C LEU A 96 2.70 -3.15 14.31
N PHE A 97 3.51 -2.11 14.04
CA PHE A 97 4.60 -1.66 14.88
C PHE A 97 4.27 -0.37 15.65
N ASN A 98 2.98 -0.04 15.76
CA ASN A 98 2.50 1.17 16.43
C ASN A 98 3.13 2.47 15.88
N ALA A 99 3.32 2.54 14.57
CA ALA A 99 3.99 3.64 13.87
C ALA A 99 3.15 4.26 12.73
N ASN A 100 1.82 4.25 12.86
CA ASN A 100 0.88 4.64 11.79
C ASN A 100 1.11 3.86 10.49
N ASP A 101 1.67 2.69 10.62
CA ASP A 101 2.04 1.79 9.55
C ASP A 101 0.86 0.94 9.09
N LEU A 102 0.93 0.50 7.84
CA LEU A 102 -0.05 -0.35 7.19
C LEU A 102 0.64 -1.62 6.71
N PHE A 103 0.20 -2.76 7.21
CA PHE A 103 0.61 -4.06 6.74
C PHE A 103 -0.56 -4.75 6.04
N ARG A 104 -0.32 -5.35 4.87
CA ARG A 104 -1.33 -6.08 4.11
C ARG A 104 -0.76 -7.36 3.53
N ILE A 105 -1.54 -8.41 3.62
CA ILE A 105 -1.32 -9.67 2.91
C ILE A 105 -2.54 -9.92 2.05
N SER A 106 -2.34 -10.38 0.83
CA SER A 106 -3.41 -10.79 -0.08
C SER A 106 -3.04 -12.07 -0.81
N GLY A 107 -4.05 -12.80 -1.22
CA GLY A 107 -3.88 -13.98 -2.03
C GLY A 107 -5.11 -14.19 -2.91
N ASN A 108 -4.89 -14.70 -4.12
CA ASN A 108 -5.95 -15.17 -4.97
C ASN A 108 -5.59 -16.54 -5.55
N THR A 109 -6.62 -17.32 -5.84
CA THR A 109 -6.48 -18.62 -6.52
C THR A 109 -7.74 -18.86 -7.33
N ASP A 110 -7.59 -19.57 -8.44
CA ASP A 110 -8.74 -20.06 -9.18
C ASP A 110 -9.51 -21.13 -8.38
N GLY A 111 -10.81 -21.20 -8.63
CA GLY A 111 -11.72 -22.19 -8.04
C GLY A 111 -11.89 -23.47 -8.90
N SER A 112 -11.01 -23.67 -9.87
CA SER A 112 -11.07 -24.79 -10.79
C SER A 112 -10.82 -26.12 -10.05
N ARG A 113 -11.63 -27.13 -10.32
CA ARG A 113 -11.39 -28.51 -9.86
C ARG A 113 -10.32 -29.23 -10.70
N ASP A 114 -9.99 -28.69 -11.87
CA ASP A 114 -9.08 -29.27 -12.86
C ASP A 114 -7.65 -28.80 -12.62
N GLY A 115 -7.18 -28.87 -11.39
CA GLY A 115 -5.92 -28.30 -10.92
C GLY A 115 -4.64 -28.82 -11.62
N TYR A 116 -4.74 -29.78 -12.53
CA TYR A 116 -3.64 -30.25 -13.39
C TYR A 116 -3.63 -29.59 -14.76
N GLU A 117 -4.79 -29.17 -15.27
CA GLU A 117 -4.92 -28.64 -16.63
C GLU A 117 -4.78 -27.13 -16.69
N LYS A 118 -5.29 -26.45 -15.69
CA LYS A 118 -5.27 -24.99 -15.61
C LYS A 118 -5.30 -24.47 -14.18
N GLY A 119 -4.77 -23.26 -13.97
CA GLY A 119 -4.85 -22.61 -12.68
C GLY A 119 -4.09 -21.30 -12.60
N THR A 120 -4.53 -20.43 -11.69
CA THR A 120 -3.82 -19.21 -11.30
C THR A 120 -3.68 -19.11 -9.80
N ARG A 121 -2.58 -18.56 -9.35
CA ARG A 121 -2.33 -18.23 -7.96
C ARG A 121 -1.52 -16.95 -7.84
N GLY A 122 -2.03 -16.00 -7.07
CA GLY A 122 -1.35 -14.77 -6.69
C GLY A 122 -1.16 -14.69 -5.18
N GLN A 123 -0.08 -14.08 -4.74
CA GLN A 123 0.21 -13.75 -3.35
C GLN A 123 0.87 -12.39 -3.30
N GLY A 124 0.44 -11.56 -2.36
CA GLY A 124 0.98 -10.23 -2.17
C GLY A 124 1.20 -9.91 -0.70
N ILE A 125 2.28 -9.19 -0.42
CA ILE A 125 2.55 -8.59 0.88
C ILE A 125 2.97 -7.15 0.66
N SER A 126 2.47 -6.24 1.48
CA SER A 126 2.89 -4.85 1.46
C SER A 126 3.01 -4.29 2.86
N TYR A 127 3.99 -3.41 3.03
CA TYR A 127 4.20 -2.66 4.25
C TYR A 127 4.46 -1.19 3.91
N SER A 128 3.79 -0.27 4.62
CA SER A 128 3.94 1.15 4.40
C SER A 128 3.99 1.89 5.73
N ILE A 129 4.99 2.76 5.90
CA ILE A 129 5.23 3.54 7.11
C ILE A 129 5.46 5.02 6.77
N PRO A 130 4.81 5.97 7.50
CA PRO A 130 5.03 7.40 7.34
C PRO A 130 6.15 7.89 8.26
N ARG A 131 6.80 8.99 7.84
CA ARG A 131 7.72 9.77 8.66
C ARG A 131 7.61 11.25 8.31
N GLY A 132 6.70 11.96 8.96
CA GLY A 132 6.46 13.39 8.68
C GLY A 132 6.02 13.64 7.23
N TRP A 133 6.90 14.21 6.42
CA TRP A 133 6.68 14.48 5.01
C TRP A 133 6.90 13.26 4.11
N ASP A 134 7.54 12.23 4.65
CA ASP A 134 7.97 11.05 3.91
C ASP A 134 7.02 9.88 4.11
N THR A 135 6.95 9.00 3.11
CA THR A 135 6.28 7.71 3.20
C THR A 135 7.13 6.67 2.48
N PHE A 136 7.41 5.57 3.17
CA PHE A 136 8.12 4.41 2.64
C PHE A 136 7.13 3.28 2.44
N THR A 137 7.18 2.64 1.28
CA THR A 137 6.32 1.49 0.96
C THR A 137 7.14 0.39 0.31
N LEU A 138 7.01 -0.83 0.82
CA LEU A 138 7.58 -2.05 0.23
C LEU A 138 6.43 -2.96 -0.17
N ARG A 139 6.46 -3.47 -1.41
CA ARG A 139 5.51 -4.46 -1.93
C ARG A 139 6.27 -5.64 -2.51
N HIS A 140 5.77 -6.82 -2.27
CA HIS A 140 6.26 -8.04 -2.91
C HIS A 140 5.07 -8.86 -3.38
N ASN A 141 5.02 -9.14 -4.68
CA ASN A 141 3.97 -9.92 -5.30
C ASN A 141 4.58 -11.13 -6.01
N ARG A 142 3.88 -12.25 -5.93
CA ARG A 142 4.22 -13.48 -6.63
C ARG A 142 2.97 -13.97 -7.35
N TYR A 143 3.12 -14.25 -8.65
CA TYR A 143 2.08 -14.79 -9.50
C TYR A 143 2.54 -16.08 -10.15
N ARG A 144 1.63 -17.01 -10.30
CA ARG A 144 1.83 -18.25 -11.04
C ARG A 144 0.58 -18.54 -11.83
N TYR A 145 0.77 -19.07 -13.02
CA TYR A 145 -0.30 -19.63 -13.81
C TYR A 145 0.18 -20.89 -14.50
N HIS A 146 -0.74 -21.74 -14.88
CA HIS A 146 -0.55 -22.83 -15.81
C HIS A 146 -1.84 -23.05 -16.60
N ARG A 147 -1.69 -23.48 -17.83
CA ARG A 147 -2.79 -23.82 -18.74
C ARG A 147 -2.36 -24.91 -19.70
N THR A 148 -3.29 -25.78 -20.08
CA THR A 148 -3.11 -26.69 -21.18
C THR A 148 -3.31 -25.94 -22.49
N VAL A 149 -2.38 -26.10 -23.41
CA VAL A 149 -2.46 -25.58 -24.77
C VAL A 149 -2.71 -26.75 -25.70
N GLU A 150 -3.91 -26.77 -26.31
CA GLU A 150 -4.27 -27.77 -27.31
C GLU A 150 -3.40 -27.58 -28.55
N SER A 151 -2.70 -28.62 -28.94
CA SER A 151 -1.80 -28.60 -30.10
C SER A 151 -1.76 -29.97 -30.78
N ARG A 152 -1.43 -30.01 -32.06
CA ARG A 152 -1.25 -31.25 -32.79
C ARG A 152 0.23 -31.50 -33.04
N PRO A 153 0.75 -32.72 -32.81
CA PRO A 153 0.04 -33.94 -32.45
C PRO A 153 -0.22 -34.12 -30.94
N TYR A 154 0.35 -33.31 -30.04
CA TYR A 154 0.19 -33.46 -28.58
C TYR A 154 -0.05 -32.12 -27.91
N ASP A 155 -0.88 -32.11 -26.88
CA ASP A 155 -1.11 -30.99 -26.01
C ASP A 155 0.10 -30.78 -25.08
N PHE A 156 0.31 -29.54 -24.64
CA PHE A 156 1.37 -29.23 -23.71
C PHE A 156 0.90 -28.24 -22.64
N ILE A 157 1.55 -28.29 -21.47
CA ILE A 157 1.28 -27.38 -20.37
C ILE A 157 2.20 -26.16 -20.49
N SER A 158 1.61 -24.97 -20.65
CA SER A 158 2.30 -23.68 -20.56
C SER A 158 2.13 -23.14 -19.16
N SER A 159 3.22 -22.76 -18.51
CA SER A 159 3.17 -22.15 -17.18
C SER A 159 4.14 -20.99 -17.03
N GLY A 160 3.84 -20.09 -16.05
CA GLY A 160 4.68 -18.96 -15.75
C GLY A 160 4.72 -18.63 -14.27
N LYS A 161 5.85 -18.11 -13.83
CA LYS A 161 6.11 -17.64 -12.47
C LYS A 161 6.67 -16.23 -12.54
N THR A 162 5.98 -15.28 -11.92
CA THR A 162 6.44 -13.88 -11.87
C THR A 162 6.58 -13.45 -10.42
N ARG A 163 7.67 -12.78 -10.10
CA ARG A 163 7.91 -12.11 -8.82
C ARG A 163 8.17 -10.64 -9.08
N ILE A 164 7.50 -9.78 -8.32
CA ILE A 164 7.68 -8.33 -8.43
C ILE A 164 7.93 -7.82 -7.02
N THR A 165 9.07 -7.15 -6.84
CA THR A 165 9.40 -6.42 -5.61
C THR A 165 9.51 -4.96 -5.95
N GLU A 166 8.77 -4.13 -5.24
CA GLU A 166 8.70 -2.68 -5.45
C GLU A 166 8.98 -1.97 -4.14
N PHE A 167 9.91 -1.04 -4.17
CA PHE A 167 10.14 -0.08 -3.09
C PHE A 167 9.78 1.32 -3.60
N THR A 168 8.90 2.01 -2.87
CA THR A 168 8.50 3.38 -3.20
C THR A 168 8.84 4.29 -2.03
N PHE A 169 9.52 5.38 -2.32
CA PHE A 169 9.74 6.51 -1.43
C PHE A 169 8.97 7.71 -1.97
N SER A 170 8.06 8.27 -1.16
CA SER A 170 7.28 9.46 -1.51
C SER A 170 7.60 10.60 -0.56
N HIS A 171 7.84 11.79 -1.08
CA HIS A 171 8.11 13.01 -0.33
C HIS A 171 7.14 14.12 -0.68
N VAL A 172 6.47 14.69 0.32
CA VAL A 172 5.63 15.88 0.17
C VAL A 172 6.51 17.11 0.29
N MET A 173 6.73 17.81 -0.81
CA MET A 173 7.55 19.03 -0.85
C MET A 173 6.83 20.23 -0.24
N GLY A 174 5.54 20.32 -0.47
CA GLY A 174 4.74 21.42 0.02
C GLY A 174 3.26 21.12 0.11
N ARG A 175 2.61 21.95 0.94
CA ARG A 175 1.18 21.88 1.20
C ARG A 175 0.62 23.28 1.40
N THR A 176 -0.48 23.58 0.76
CA THR A 176 -1.32 24.76 0.98
C THR A 176 -2.68 24.32 1.58
N LYS A 177 -3.63 25.24 1.69
CA LYS A 177 -5.01 24.91 2.11
C LYS A 177 -5.69 23.95 1.14
N ASN A 178 -5.45 24.12 -0.16
CA ASN A 178 -6.18 23.46 -1.23
C ASN A 178 -5.30 22.60 -2.13
N GLU A 179 -4.02 22.44 -1.80
CA GLU A 179 -3.06 21.76 -2.67
C GLU A 179 -2.00 21.02 -1.87
N LYS A 180 -1.56 19.90 -2.39
CA LYS A 180 -0.43 19.13 -1.86
C LYS A 180 0.37 18.56 -3.02
N TYR A 181 1.65 18.90 -3.11
CA TYR A 181 2.54 18.48 -4.17
C TYR A 181 3.82 17.85 -3.65
N GLY A 182 4.42 17.04 -4.47
CA GLY A 182 5.63 16.33 -4.10
C GLY A 182 6.16 15.44 -5.22
N TRP A 183 7.02 14.52 -4.86
CA TRP A 183 7.62 13.56 -5.76
C TRP A 183 7.71 12.18 -5.12
N ASP A 184 7.84 11.17 -5.96
CA ASP A 184 8.11 9.81 -5.54
C ASP A 184 9.19 9.17 -6.41
N ILE A 185 9.91 8.23 -5.82
CA ILE A 185 10.85 7.36 -6.50
C ILE A 185 10.41 5.93 -6.23
N SER A 186 10.25 5.15 -7.30
CA SER A 186 9.95 3.73 -7.23
C SER A 186 11.06 2.92 -7.87
N LEU A 187 11.50 1.88 -7.17
CA LEU A 187 12.42 0.85 -7.64
C LEU A 187 11.67 -0.46 -7.74
N THR A 188 11.53 -0.98 -8.96
CA THR A 188 10.81 -2.22 -9.23
C THR A 188 11.76 -3.27 -9.79
N LYS A 189 11.89 -4.39 -9.08
CA LYS A 189 12.55 -5.59 -9.59
C LYS A 189 11.49 -6.63 -9.99
N ARG A 190 11.55 -7.08 -11.25
CA ARG A 190 10.67 -8.11 -11.80
C ARG A 190 11.49 -9.28 -12.33
N ASN A 191 11.15 -10.48 -11.83
CA ASN A 191 11.68 -11.73 -12.35
C ASN A 191 10.50 -12.55 -12.90
N ALA A 192 10.56 -12.95 -14.16
CA ALA A 192 9.55 -13.78 -14.80
C ALA A 192 10.22 -14.96 -15.50
N HIS A 193 9.69 -16.15 -15.28
CA HIS A 193 10.14 -17.41 -15.86
C HIS A 193 8.96 -18.14 -16.47
N TYR A 194 9.17 -18.70 -17.64
CA TYR A 194 8.14 -19.41 -18.41
C TYR A 194 8.59 -20.85 -18.69
N PHE A 195 7.63 -21.75 -18.73
CA PHE A 195 7.88 -23.19 -18.83
C PHE A 195 6.93 -23.83 -19.84
N ILE A 196 7.40 -24.86 -20.52
CA ILE A 196 6.59 -25.81 -21.29
C ILE A 196 6.85 -27.19 -20.72
N ASN A 197 5.80 -27.91 -20.28
CA ASN A 197 5.89 -29.21 -19.63
C ASN A 197 6.99 -29.26 -18.57
N ASP A 198 7.00 -28.24 -17.67
CA ASP A 198 7.97 -28.02 -16.59
C ASP A 198 9.42 -27.73 -17.03
N MET A 199 9.71 -27.71 -18.32
CA MET A 199 11.01 -27.26 -18.84
C MET A 199 11.00 -25.74 -19.01
N GLU A 200 11.98 -25.07 -18.40
CA GLU A 200 12.13 -23.63 -18.52
C GLU A 200 12.51 -23.23 -19.95
N ILE A 201 11.95 -22.13 -20.43
CA ILE A 201 12.28 -21.50 -21.71
C ILE A 201 13.22 -20.30 -21.42
N PRO A 202 14.56 -20.50 -21.45
CA PRO A 202 15.50 -19.46 -21.02
C PRO A 202 15.39 -18.17 -21.84
N VAL A 203 15.05 -18.26 -23.12
CA VAL A 203 14.92 -17.10 -24.02
C VAL A 203 13.70 -16.21 -23.67
N GLN A 204 12.75 -16.69 -22.87
CA GLN A 204 11.61 -15.93 -22.39
C GLN A 204 11.78 -15.45 -20.95
N ALA A 205 12.83 -15.90 -20.25
CA ALA A 205 13.12 -15.43 -18.92
C ALA A 205 13.40 -13.92 -18.92
N MET A 206 12.77 -13.20 -18.00
CA MET A 206 12.95 -11.76 -17.85
C MET A 206 13.41 -11.45 -16.44
N ASP A 207 14.54 -10.75 -16.32
CA ASP A 207 15.02 -10.16 -15.08
C ASP A 207 15.24 -8.67 -15.35
N THR A 208 14.31 -7.84 -14.88
CA THR A 208 14.32 -6.40 -15.12
C THR A 208 14.32 -5.63 -13.82
N THR A 209 15.05 -4.52 -13.81
CA THR A 209 15.00 -3.52 -12.75
C THR A 209 14.66 -2.18 -13.39
N ALA A 210 13.59 -1.55 -12.92
CA ALA A 210 13.16 -0.24 -13.37
C ALA A 210 13.21 0.75 -12.20
N MET A 211 13.60 1.98 -12.49
CA MET A 211 13.49 3.12 -11.60
C MET A 211 12.56 4.14 -12.24
N GLU A 212 11.57 4.58 -11.49
CA GLU A 212 10.62 5.59 -11.91
C GLU A 212 10.69 6.78 -10.94
N ILE A 213 10.64 7.99 -11.49
CA ILE A 213 10.53 9.22 -10.72
C ILE A 213 9.23 9.89 -11.15
N GLY A 214 8.33 10.08 -10.18
CA GLY A 214 7.05 10.71 -10.37
C GLY A 214 6.98 12.08 -9.68
N LEU A 215 6.24 13.00 -10.27
CA LEU A 215 5.78 14.21 -9.62
C LEU A 215 4.28 14.07 -9.41
N PHE A 216 3.77 14.51 -8.29
CA PHE A 216 2.34 14.50 -8.04
C PHE A 216 1.86 15.87 -7.54
N ASP A 217 0.68 16.23 -7.98
CA ASP A 217 -0.06 17.37 -7.45
C ASP A 217 -1.50 16.93 -7.13
N ARG A 218 -2.00 17.33 -5.97
CA ARG A 218 -3.36 17.07 -5.51
C ARG A 218 -4.04 18.36 -5.14
N VAL A 219 -5.00 18.75 -5.94
CA VAL A 219 -5.81 19.95 -5.70
C VAL A 219 -7.15 19.54 -5.07
N TYR A 220 -7.43 20.07 -3.90
CA TYR A 220 -8.67 19.84 -3.16
C TYR A 220 -9.68 20.93 -3.52
N THR A 221 -10.77 20.57 -4.18
CA THR A 221 -11.86 21.49 -4.53
C THR A 221 -13.06 21.24 -3.62
N GLY A 222 -14.01 22.17 -3.55
CA GLY A 222 -15.24 21.98 -2.77
C GLY A 222 -16.10 20.80 -3.22
N SER A 223 -15.87 20.28 -4.44
CA SER A 223 -16.60 19.17 -5.07
C SER A 223 -15.81 17.87 -5.15
N GLY A 224 -14.51 17.86 -4.81
CA GLY A 224 -13.67 16.66 -4.91
C GLY A 224 -12.18 16.94 -4.89
N THR A 225 -11.40 15.91 -5.20
CA THR A 225 -9.93 15.99 -5.30
C THR A 225 -9.51 15.71 -6.73
N LEU A 226 -8.71 16.60 -7.31
CA LEU A 226 -8.04 16.44 -8.59
C LEU A 226 -6.63 15.92 -8.35
N TYR A 227 -6.22 14.91 -9.12
CA TYR A 227 -4.85 14.37 -9.15
C TYR A 227 -4.25 14.64 -10.52
N THR A 228 -3.03 15.15 -10.54
CA THR A 228 -2.19 15.29 -11.73
C THR A 228 -0.82 14.68 -11.50
#